data_10a283e76ae213a5627973decc1c627f
#
_entry.id   10a283e76ae213a5627973decc1c627f
#
_cell.length_a   1.000
_cell.length_b   1.000
_cell.length_c   1.000
_cell.angle_alpha   90.00
_cell.angle_beta   90.00
_cell.angle_gamma   90.00
#
_symmetry.space_group_name_H-M   'P 1'
#
loop_
_entity.id
_entity.type
_entity.pdbx_description
1 polymer ?
#
loop_
_entity_poly.entity_id
_entity_poly.type
_entity_poly.pdbx_seq_one_letter_code
_entity_poly.pdbx_strand_id
1 'polypeptide(L)'
;DCADSVSFCLSKGLSAPVGSLLVGSSGFIANAIQVRRRLGGGMRQSGVIAAAGIIALTEMVDRLVDDHENAQYLVKELAAIDNLELNQTDFHTNMVVVNVQKIGITAPEFVKIASEHGIRISYFDQDRIRLVTNCDVSREDIEYAADILVKLIRSIIN
;
A
#
# COMPACT_ATOMS: atom_id res chain seq x y z
N ASP A 1 -8.40 -10.81 20.54
CA ASP A 1 -8.53 -9.75 21.58
C ASP A 1 -7.17 -9.05 21.79
N CYS A 2 -6.68 -8.42 20.69
CA CYS A 2 -5.38 -7.73 20.72
C CYS A 2 -5.52 -6.19 20.79
N ALA A 3 -6.76 -5.66 20.69
CA ALA A 3 -7.02 -4.22 20.72
C ALA A 3 -8.42 -3.90 21.25
N ASP A 4 -8.57 -2.78 21.97
CA ASP A 4 -9.85 -2.27 22.48
C ASP A 4 -10.63 -1.53 21.39
N SER A 5 -9.94 -0.97 20.44
CA SER A 5 -10.51 -0.28 19.28
C SER A 5 -9.59 -0.36 18.08
N VAL A 6 -10.18 -0.30 16.89
CA VAL A 6 -9.44 -0.33 15.62
C VAL A 6 -9.96 0.78 14.72
N SER A 7 -9.04 1.53 14.09
CA SER A 7 -9.35 2.46 13.02
C SER A 7 -8.69 1.99 11.72
N PHE A 8 -9.44 1.96 10.63
CA PHE A 8 -8.91 1.58 9.32
C PHE A 8 -9.54 2.37 8.17
N CYS A 9 -8.79 2.51 7.08
CA CYS A 9 -9.24 3.24 5.91
C CYS A 9 -10.01 2.32 4.95
N LEU A 10 -11.11 2.81 4.42
CA LEU A 10 -11.80 2.18 3.29
C LEU A 10 -11.18 2.58 1.93
N SER A 11 -10.48 3.71 1.89
CA SER A 11 -9.91 4.32 0.68
C SER A 11 -8.48 3.90 0.37
N LYS A 12 -8.08 2.72 0.79
CA LYS A 12 -6.78 2.09 0.51
C LYS A 12 -7.01 0.78 -0.25
N GLY A 13 -6.49 -0.35 0.18
CA GLY A 13 -6.69 -1.65 -0.45
C GLY A 13 -8.16 -2.06 -0.67
N LEU A 14 -9.09 -1.51 0.12
CA LEU A 14 -10.53 -1.73 -0.07
C LEU A 14 -11.15 -0.85 -1.17
N SER A 15 -10.41 0.07 -1.76
CA SER A 15 -10.74 0.82 -2.98
C SER A 15 -12.00 1.69 -2.93
N ALA A 16 -12.53 2.01 -1.74
CA ALA A 16 -13.58 3.02 -1.64
C ALA A 16 -13.02 4.42 -1.97
N PRO A 17 -13.79 5.31 -2.59
CA PRO A 17 -13.31 6.64 -2.97
C PRO A 17 -12.93 7.51 -1.78
N VAL A 18 -13.53 7.26 -0.61
CA VAL A 18 -13.31 8.01 0.63
C VAL A 18 -13.81 7.23 1.83
N GLY A 19 -13.24 7.49 3.00
CA GLY A 19 -13.78 7.03 4.28
C GLY A 19 -12.78 6.25 5.13
N SER A 20 -13.08 6.30 6.43
CA SER A 20 -12.43 5.48 7.45
C SER A 20 -13.47 5.01 8.45
N LEU A 21 -13.25 3.85 9.02
CA LEU A 21 -14.09 3.30 10.07
C LEU A 21 -13.33 3.25 11.39
N LEU A 22 -14.09 3.46 12.46
CA LEU A 22 -13.65 3.25 13.83
C LEU A 22 -14.56 2.17 14.47
N VAL A 23 -13.96 1.13 14.99
CA VAL A 23 -14.62 -0.02 15.59
C VAL A 23 -14.16 -0.13 17.05
N GLY A 24 -15.09 -0.48 17.95
CA GLY A 24 -14.81 -0.64 19.37
C GLY A 24 -16.09 -0.98 20.13
N SER A 25 -16.01 -0.94 21.46
CA SER A 25 -17.19 -1.17 22.31
C SER A 25 -18.30 -0.14 22.07
N SER A 26 -19.55 -0.49 22.36
CA SER A 26 -20.68 0.43 22.17
C SER A 26 -20.52 1.74 22.94
N GLY A 27 -19.98 1.71 24.18
CA GLY A 27 -19.70 2.89 24.97
C GLY A 27 -18.61 3.79 24.36
N PHE A 28 -17.53 3.18 23.85
CA PHE A 28 -16.47 3.89 23.16
C PHE A 28 -17.00 4.57 21.89
N ILE A 29 -17.77 3.86 21.06
CA ILE A 29 -18.34 4.42 19.83
C ILE A 29 -19.35 5.51 20.10
N ALA A 30 -20.20 5.39 21.14
CA ALA A 30 -21.11 6.46 21.54
C ALA A 30 -20.36 7.75 21.87
N ASN A 31 -19.26 7.67 22.61
CA ASN A 31 -18.41 8.82 22.93
C ASN A 31 -17.70 9.36 21.69
N ALA A 32 -17.16 8.47 20.82
CA ALA A 32 -16.49 8.88 19.59
C ALA A 32 -17.43 9.65 18.65
N ILE A 33 -18.72 9.28 18.56
CA ILE A 33 -19.72 10.01 17.81
C ILE A 33 -19.90 11.46 18.33
N GLN A 34 -19.89 11.66 19.64
CA GLN A 34 -20.00 12.99 20.23
C GLN A 34 -18.74 13.83 19.92
N VAL A 35 -17.56 13.22 20.06
CA VAL A 35 -16.29 13.90 19.69
C VAL A 35 -16.26 14.27 18.21
N ARG A 36 -16.64 13.36 17.33
CA ARG A 36 -16.74 13.62 15.88
C ARG A 36 -17.63 14.83 15.58
N ARG A 37 -18.80 14.95 16.24
CA ARG A 37 -19.72 16.07 16.06
C ARG A 37 -19.11 17.38 16.53
N ARG A 38 -18.44 17.40 17.69
CA ARG A 38 -17.77 18.58 18.25
C ARG A 38 -16.63 19.07 17.36
N LEU A 39 -15.91 18.15 16.69
CA LEU A 39 -14.82 18.48 15.77
C LEU A 39 -15.31 18.80 14.35
N GLY A 40 -16.61 18.92 14.11
CA GLY A 40 -17.16 19.26 12.80
C GLY A 40 -17.22 18.07 11.81
N GLY A 41 -16.91 16.83 12.24
CA GLY A 41 -16.92 15.65 11.39
C GLY A 41 -18.30 15.00 11.19
N GLY A 42 -19.38 15.67 11.57
CA GLY A 42 -20.76 15.19 11.35
C GLY A 42 -21.23 15.52 9.94
N MET A 43 -21.26 14.52 9.07
CA MET A 43 -21.79 14.67 7.71
C MET A 43 -23.26 14.22 7.66
N ARG A 44 -24.13 15.08 7.12
CA ARG A 44 -25.50 14.73 6.76
C ARG A 44 -25.49 14.04 5.40
N GLN A 45 -26.51 13.19 5.14
CA GLN A 45 -26.64 12.46 3.87
C GLN A 45 -25.37 11.69 3.48
N SER A 46 -24.70 11.06 4.45
CA SER A 46 -23.47 10.28 4.25
C SER A 46 -23.67 8.96 3.48
N GLY A 47 -24.93 8.62 3.13
CA GLY A 47 -25.26 7.41 2.40
C GLY A 47 -24.52 7.27 1.07
N VAL A 48 -24.21 8.37 0.40
CA VAL A 48 -23.45 8.36 -0.87
C VAL A 48 -22.06 7.73 -0.69
N ILE A 49 -21.35 8.11 0.37
CA ILE A 49 -20.03 7.54 0.66
C ILE A 49 -20.13 6.18 1.38
N ALA A 50 -21.18 5.99 2.18
CA ALA A 50 -21.39 4.74 2.89
C ALA A 50 -21.74 3.58 1.94
N ALA A 51 -22.44 3.84 0.83
CA ALA A 51 -22.73 2.84 -0.18
C ALA A 51 -21.46 2.22 -0.78
N ALA A 52 -20.48 3.06 -1.14
CA ALA A 52 -19.16 2.58 -1.58
C ALA A 52 -18.42 1.83 -0.47
N GLY A 53 -18.55 2.27 0.78
CA GLY A 53 -17.98 1.59 1.95
C GLY A 53 -18.57 0.20 2.19
N ILE A 54 -19.87 -0.01 1.91
CA ILE A 54 -20.51 -1.32 1.99
C ILE A 54 -19.89 -2.27 0.97
N ILE A 55 -19.77 -1.85 -0.30
CA ILE A 55 -19.12 -2.64 -1.36
C ILE A 55 -17.67 -2.97 -0.96
N ALA A 56 -16.94 -1.98 -0.46
CA ALA A 56 -15.56 -2.18 0.00
C ALA A 56 -15.45 -3.29 1.05
N LEU A 57 -16.41 -3.38 1.97
CA LEU A 57 -16.41 -4.38 3.04
C LEU A 57 -16.98 -5.74 2.63
N THR A 58 -17.86 -5.79 1.64
CA THR A 58 -18.51 -7.04 1.22
C THR A 58 -17.85 -7.72 0.03
N GLU A 59 -17.14 -6.96 -0.81
CA GLU A 59 -16.61 -7.48 -2.08
C GLU A 59 -15.07 -7.36 -2.18
N MET A 60 -14.47 -6.37 -1.49
CA MET A 60 -13.06 -6.07 -1.68
C MET A 60 -12.14 -6.71 -0.65
N VAL A 61 -12.67 -7.26 0.45
CA VAL A 61 -11.85 -7.86 1.52
C VAL A 61 -11.14 -9.12 1.03
N ASP A 62 -11.86 -10.03 0.40
CA ASP A 62 -11.33 -11.33 -0.02
C ASP A 62 -10.25 -11.17 -1.11
N ARG A 63 -10.38 -10.15 -1.98
CA ARG A 63 -9.37 -9.89 -3.02
C ARG A 63 -8.06 -9.28 -2.51
N LEU A 64 -7.98 -8.86 -1.25
CA LEU A 64 -6.71 -8.38 -0.68
C LEU A 64 -5.60 -9.43 -0.73
N VAL A 65 -5.94 -10.70 -0.82
CA VAL A 65 -4.97 -11.77 -1.01
C VAL A 65 -4.18 -11.60 -2.31
N ASP A 66 -4.82 -11.13 -3.38
CA ASP A 66 -4.16 -10.89 -4.67
C ASP A 66 -3.09 -9.79 -4.55
N ASP A 67 -3.39 -8.72 -3.81
CA ASP A 67 -2.43 -7.64 -3.55
C ASP A 67 -1.22 -8.16 -2.75
N HIS A 68 -1.46 -9.04 -1.78
CA HIS A 68 -0.39 -9.63 -0.96
C HIS A 68 0.48 -10.60 -1.77
N GLU A 69 -0.12 -11.43 -2.62
CA GLU A 69 0.60 -12.34 -3.51
C GLU A 69 1.44 -11.58 -4.54
N ASN A 70 0.90 -10.49 -5.08
CA ASN A 70 1.62 -9.61 -5.98
C ASN A 70 2.81 -8.92 -5.30
N ALA A 71 2.65 -8.47 -4.06
CA ALA A 71 3.75 -7.91 -3.28
C ALA A 71 4.83 -8.97 -2.99
N GLN A 72 4.44 -10.18 -2.61
CA GLN A 72 5.37 -11.29 -2.38
C GLN A 72 6.15 -11.67 -3.63
N TYR A 73 5.51 -11.63 -4.80
CA TYR A 73 6.19 -11.86 -6.06
C TYR A 73 7.27 -10.81 -6.32
N LEU A 74 6.97 -9.53 -6.14
CA LEU A 74 7.96 -8.44 -6.26
C LEU A 74 9.14 -8.66 -5.31
N VAL A 75 8.86 -9.02 -4.05
CA VAL A 75 9.90 -9.34 -3.08
C VAL A 75 10.81 -10.46 -3.57
N LYS A 76 10.22 -11.56 -4.05
CA LYS A 76 10.97 -12.72 -4.54
C LYS A 76 11.90 -12.36 -5.69
N GLU A 77 11.39 -11.62 -6.68
CA GLU A 77 12.18 -11.23 -7.85
C GLU A 77 13.30 -10.23 -7.48
N LEU A 78 13.03 -9.27 -6.60
CA LEU A 78 14.01 -8.29 -6.16
C LEU A 78 15.04 -8.88 -5.19
N ALA A 79 14.67 -9.83 -4.33
CA ALA A 79 15.57 -10.50 -3.40
C ALA A 79 16.64 -11.37 -4.11
N ALA A 80 16.43 -11.69 -5.38
CA ALA A 80 17.41 -12.38 -6.21
C ALA A 80 18.57 -11.49 -6.71
N ILE A 81 18.56 -10.20 -6.35
CA ILE A 81 19.61 -9.24 -6.73
C ILE A 81 20.58 -9.08 -5.57
N ASP A 82 21.85 -9.37 -5.82
CA ASP A 82 22.92 -9.15 -4.84
C ASP A 82 23.01 -7.67 -4.44
N ASN A 83 23.33 -7.42 -3.19
CA ASN A 83 23.46 -6.08 -2.58
C ASN A 83 22.17 -5.26 -2.45
N LEU A 84 21.01 -5.81 -2.78
CA LEU A 84 19.72 -5.16 -2.54
C LEU A 84 19.21 -5.52 -1.13
N GLU A 85 18.99 -4.52 -0.29
CA GLU A 85 18.42 -4.75 1.04
C GLU A 85 16.90 -4.66 1.00
N LEU A 86 16.29 -5.82 1.18
CA LEU A 86 14.85 -5.96 1.39
C LEU A 86 14.61 -6.35 2.85
N ASN A 87 13.78 -5.61 3.53
CA ASN A 87 13.36 -5.99 4.87
C ASN A 87 12.32 -7.11 4.79
N GLN A 88 12.78 -8.37 4.73
CA GLN A 88 11.92 -9.55 4.50
C GLN A 88 10.90 -9.79 5.62
N THR A 89 11.09 -9.20 6.81
CA THR A 89 10.18 -9.40 7.94
C THR A 89 8.93 -8.52 7.89
N ASP A 90 8.90 -7.51 7.00
CA ASP A 90 7.82 -6.51 6.97
C ASP A 90 6.78 -6.74 5.86
N PHE A 91 6.89 -7.85 5.11
CA PHE A 91 6.04 -8.11 3.92
C PHE A 91 4.81 -8.95 4.24
N HIS A 92 3.96 -8.44 5.10
CA HIS A 92 2.70 -9.12 5.42
C HIS A 92 1.48 -8.53 4.71
N THR A 93 1.69 -7.50 3.87
CA THR A 93 0.61 -6.79 3.17
C THR A 93 1.00 -6.49 1.71
N ASN A 94 0.41 -5.46 1.15
CA ASN A 94 0.57 -5.00 -0.21
C ASN A 94 1.72 -3.98 -0.41
N MET A 95 2.64 -3.85 0.53
CA MET A 95 3.70 -2.84 0.47
C MET A 95 5.08 -3.49 0.51
N VAL A 96 5.92 -3.14 -0.46
CA VAL A 96 7.32 -3.59 -0.55
C VAL A 96 8.24 -2.38 -0.39
N VAL A 97 9.16 -2.45 0.57
CA VAL A 97 10.17 -1.41 0.82
C VAL A 97 11.54 -1.96 0.48
N VAL A 98 12.26 -1.22 -0.35
CA VAL A 98 13.59 -1.62 -0.84
C VAL A 98 14.58 -0.51 -0.54
N ASN A 99 15.70 -0.84 0.11
CA ASN A 99 16.81 0.09 0.30
C ASN A 99 17.72 0.05 -0.92
N VAL A 100 17.88 1.21 -1.58
CA VAL A 100 18.68 1.38 -2.79
C VAL A 100 20.05 2.01 -2.53
N GLN A 101 20.40 2.35 -1.29
CA GLN A 101 21.65 3.01 -0.94
C GLN A 101 22.89 2.21 -1.40
N LYS A 102 22.87 0.90 -1.20
CA LYS A 102 23.99 0.03 -1.54
C LYS A 102 24.23 -0.15 -3.04
N ILE A 103 23.27 0.18 -3.88
CA ILE A 103 23.43 0.17 -5.33
C ILE A 103 23.92 1.51 -5.89
N GLY A 104 24.19 2.48 -5.02
CA GLY A 104 24.88 3.73 -5.41
C GLY A 104 23.96 4.80 -6.01
N ILE A 105 22.66 4.74 -5.78
CA ILE A 105 21.67 5.72 -6.24
C ILE A 105 20.76 6.16 -5.09
N THR A 106 20.24 7.38 -5.15
CA THR A 106 19.22 7.83 -4.21
C THR A 106 17.82 7.35 -4.63
N ALA A 107 16.92 7.16 -3.67
CA ALA A 107 15.56 6.74 -3.94
C ALA A 107 14.77 7.71 -4.85
N PRO A 108 14.88 9.05 -4.68
CA PRO A 108 14.28 10.00 -5.63
C PRO A 108 14.78 9.85 -7.07
N GLU A 109 16.09 9.64 -7.26
CA GLU A 109 16.68 9.42 -8.60
C GLU A 109 16.19 8.11 -9.21
N PHE A 110 16.17 7.03 -8.41
CA PHE A 110 15.65 5.75 -8.87
C PHE A 110 14.18 5.83 -9.28
N VAL A 111 13.33 6.51 -8.50
CA VAL A 111 11.91 6.74 -8.82
C VAL A 111 11.75 7.49 -10.15
N LYS A 112 12.60 8.48 -10.41
CA LYS A 112 12.60 9.20 -11.68
C LYS A 112 12.94 8.28 -12.86
N ILE A 113 14.01 7.48 -12.74
CA ILE A 113 14.41 6.52 -13.77
C ILE A 113 13.31 5.49 -14.02
N ALA A 114 12.74 4.92 -12.95
CA ALA A 114 11.63 3.97 -13.06
C ALA A 114 10.42 4.58 -13.80
N SER A 115 10.10 5.84 -13.53
CA SER A 115 9.01 6.56 -14.19
C SER A 115 9.27 6.75 -15.69
N GLU A 116 10.51 6.97 -16.12
CA GLU A 116 10.89 7.07 -17.53
C GLU A 116 10.68 5.72 -18.27
N HIS A 117 10.66 4.61 -17.52
CA HIS A 117 10.36 3.28 -18.04
C HIS A 117 8.91 2.83 -17.80
N GLY A 118 8.03 3.78 -17.44
CA GLY A 118 6.59 3.52 -17.25
C GLY A 118 6.22 2.92 -15.89
N ILE A 119 7.16 2.78 -14.95
CA ILE A 119 6.91 2.22 -13.62
C ILE A 119 6.71 3.34 -12.60
N ARG A 120 5.49 3.45 -12.06
CA ARG A 120 5.15 4.46 -11.05
C ARG A 120 5.29 3.87 -9.65
N ILE A 121 6.33 4.31 -8.97
CA ILE A 121 6.62 3.96 -7.57
C ILE A 121 6.82 5.24 -6.75
N SER A 122 6.95 5.11 -5.45
CA SER A 122 7.24 6.24 -4.56
C SER A 122 8.46 5.95 -3.69
N TYR A 123 8.86 6.89 -2.87
CA TYR A 123 9.93 6.71 -1.89
C TYR A 123 9.48 7.16 -0.50
N PHE A 124 10.12 6.65 0.55
CA PHE A 124 9.95 7.09 1.93
C PHE A 124 10.93 8.19 2.31
N ASP A 125 12.18 8.02 1.90
CA ASP A 125 13.30 8.89 2.21
C ASP A 125 14.36 8.81 1.09
N GLN A 126 15.60 9.26 1.38
CA GLN A 126 16.68 9.29 0.38
C GLN A 126 17.15 7.90 -0.04
N ASP A 127 16.96 6.90 0.79
CA ASP A 127 17.54 5.57 0.62
C ASP A 127 16.51 4.49 0.28
N ARG A 128 15.20 4.72 0.57
CA ARG A 128 14.17 3.69 0.49
C ARG A 128 13.07 4.02 -0.49
N ILE A 129 12.92 3.20 -1.51
CA ILE A 129 11.77 3.20 -2.40
C ILE A 129 10.63 2.36 -1.83
N ARG A 130 9.42 2.66 -2.26
CA ARG A 130 8.18 1.99 -1.85
C ARG A 130 7.36 1.59 -3.07
N LEU A 131 7.09 0.31 -3.19
CA LEU A 131 6.15 -0.26 -4.16
C LEU A 131 4.86 -0.63 -3.42
N VAL A 132 3.72 -0.38 -4.06
CA VAL A 132 2.40 -0.68 -3.47
C VAL A 132 1.57 -1.38 -4.53
N THR A 133 1.13 -2.59 -4.24
CA THR A 133 0.19 -3.34 -5.05
C THR A 133 -1.24 -3.01 -4.64
N ASN A 134 -2.16 -3.01 -5.58
CA ASN A 134 -3.57 -2.72 -5.36
C ASN A 134 -4.41 -3.24 -6.54
N CYS A 135 -5.74 -3.08 -6.48
CA CYS A 135 -6.66 -3.61 -7.49
C CYS A 135 -6.53 -3.01 -8.89
N ASP A 136 -5.77 -1.92 -9.06
CA ASP A 136 -5.58 -1.27 -10.37
C ASP A 136 -4.43 -1.88 -11.18
N VAL A 137 -3.69 -2.82 -10.58
CA VAL A 137 -2.55 -3.51 -11.23
C VAL A 137 -2.80 -5.01 -11.27
N SER A 138 -2.77 -5.58 -12.47
CA SER A 138 -2.91 -7.00 -12.69
C SER A 138 -1.64 -7.78 -12.33
N ARG A 139 -1.73 -9.10 -12.32
CA ARG A 139 -0.56 -9.97 -12.15
C ARG A 139 0.46 -9.76 -13.27
N GLU A 140 0.01 -9.61 -14.50
CA GLU A 140 0.83 -9.37 -15.67
C GLU A 140 1.56 -8.03 -15.57
N ASP A 141 0.90 -6.97 -15.07
CA ASP A 141 1.53 -5.68 -14.83
C ASP A 141 2.63 -5.77 -13.77
N ILE A 142 2.43 -6.56 -12.73
CA ILE A 142 3.41 -6.80 -11.67
C ILE A 142 4.62 -7.59 -12.19
N GLU A 143 4.41 -8.59 -13.02
CA GLU A 143 5.48 -9.37 -13.66
C GLU A 143 6.31 -8.47 -14.59
N TYR A 144 5.65 -7.64 -15.40
CA TYR A 144 6.30 -6.65 -16.23
C TYR A 144 7.10 -5.64 -15.40
N ALA A 145 6.51 -5.11 -14.32
CA ALA A 145 7.18 -4.16 -13.45
C ALA A 145 8.42 -4.76 -12.77
N ALA A 146 8.32 -6.00 -12.29
CA ALA A 146 9.44 -6.72 -11.69
C ALA A 146 10.60 -6.88 -12.68
N ASP A 147 10.32 -7.31 -13.91
CA ASP A 147 11.34 -7.47 -14.97
C ASP A 147 12.06 -6.15 -15.28
N ILE A 148 11.33 -5.05 -15.41
CA ILE A 148 11.92 -3.73 -15.63
C ILE A 148 12.76 -3.28 -14.43
N LEU A 149 12.24 -3.40 -13.21
CA LEU A 149 12.97 -3.01 -12.00
C LEU A 149 14.27 -3.81 -11.83
N VAL A 150 14.23 -5.12 -12.05
CA VAL A 150 15.42 -5.98 -12.01
C VAL A 150 16.46 -5.53 -13.05
N LYS A 151 16.05 -5.25 -14.28
CA LYS A 151 16.94 -4.76 -15.35
C LYS A 151 17.57 -3.41 -14.99
N LEU A 152 16.79 -2.46 -14.49
CA LEU A 152 17.26 -1.15 -14.08
C LEU A 152 18.28 -1.26 -12.94
N ILE A 153 17.97 -2.02 -11.89
CA ILE A 153 18.88 -2.19 -10.74
C ILE A 153 20.20 -2.81 -11.21
N ARG A 154 20.15 -3.88 -12.01
CA ARG A 154 21.36 -4.52 -12.55
C ARG A 154 22.20 -3.58 -13.43
N SER A 155 21.56 -2.69 -14.20
CA SER A 155 22.27 -1.72 -15.03
C SER A 155 22.94 -0.60 -14.22
N ILE A 156 22.47 -0.34 -13.00
CA ILE A 156 23.06 0.65 -12.08
C ILE A 156 24.27 0.05 -11.33
N ILE A 157 24.18 -1.26 -10.98
CA ILE A 157 25.26 -1.95 -10.23
C ILE A 157 26.47 -2.25 -11.13
N ASN A 158 26.28 -2.45 -12.44
CA ASN A 158 27.34 -2.76 -13.41
C ASN A 158 27.99 -1.50 -13.98
#